data_06b69524e65c2c5fdc4b6614cf4aae2a
#
_entry.id   06b69524e65c2c5fdc4b6614cf4aae2a
#
_cell.length_a   1.000
_cell.length_b   1.000
_cell.length_c   1.000
_cell.angle_alpha   90.00
_cell.angle_beta   90.00
_cell.angle_gamma   90.00
#
_symmetry.space_group_name_H-M   'P 1'
#
loop_
_entity.id
_entity.type
_entity.pdbx_description
1 polymer ?
#
loop_
_entity_poly.entity_id
_entity_poly.type
_entity_poly.pdbx_seq_one_letter_code
_entity_poly.pdbx_strand_id
1 'polypeptide(L)'
;MAEDKRSLLQRFIIWREKNIKEKRFILILSFLVGIFTAFAALILKVIIHWIQNFLTDNFNATEANYLYLVYPVVGIFLTGLFVRYVVKDDISHGVTKILYAISRRQGRIKRHNTWSSIIASSITIGFGGSVGAEAPIVLTGSAIGSNLGTIFKMEHRTLMLLVGCGAAGAVAGIFKAPIAGLVFTLEVLMIDLTMSSLLPLLISAVTAATVSYIVTGTDAMFKFHLDQAFELERIPYVIMLGIFCGLVSLYFTRAMNSVEGVFGRLRTPYKKLIMGGAMLSILIFLFPPLYGEGYDTIELLLNGMSNAEWDTVMNNSFFYGHGNLLLIYLILIILFKVFASSATNGGGGCGGLFAPSLYLGCIAGFVFSHFSNEIEMTAYLPEKNFALMGMAGVMSGVMHAPLTGVFLIAELTGGYDLFLPLMIVSVSSYLTIIMFEPHSIYSMRLAKKGELLTHHKDKAILTLMKMENVVEKDFVTVHPEMDLGELVKAISASHRNVFPVTDKEGVLIGIVLLDDIRNIMFRQELYHRFTVGKLMTSAPARLYDTDSMEQVMRTFDDTKAWNLPVVDAENKYLGFVSKSKIFNSYREVLVHFSED
;
A
#
# COMPACT_ATOMS: atom_id res chain seq x y z
N MET A 1 -49.19 18.72 6.79
CA MET A 1 -48.30 17.71 6.24
C MET A 1 -47.04 18.43 5.75
N ALA A 2 -45.97 18.36 6.52
CA ALA A 2 -44.68 18.95 6.10
C ALA A 2 -44.11 18.07 5.00
N GLU A 3 -43.98 18.62 3.80
CA GLU A 3 -43.28 17.96 2.69
C GLU A 3 -41.88 17.55 3.14
N ASP A 4 -41.59 16.26 3.10
CA ASP A 4 -40.30 15.68 3.47
C ASP A 4 -39.25 16.10 2.43
N LYS A 5 -38.57 17.24 2.68
CA LYS A 5 -37.49 17.81 1.83
C LYS A 5 -36.21 16.95 1.77
N ARG A 6 -36.26 15.70 2.22
CA ARG A 6 -35.11 14.78 2.18
C ARG A 6 -34.79 14.36 0.75
N SER A 7 -33.51 14.34 0.40
CA SER A 7 -33.07 13.85 -0.90
C SER A 7 -33.44 12.35 -1.07
N LEU A 8 -33.62 11.90 -2.33
CA LEU A 8 -33.91 10.49 -2.64
C LEU A 8 -32.89 9.55 -1.99
N LEU A 9 -31.62 9.95 -1.97
CA LEU A 9 -30.54 9.20 -1.31
C LEU A 9 -30.78 9.07 0.22
N GLN A 10 -31.18 10.15 0.89
CA GLN A 10 -31.46 10.11 2.34
C GLN A 10 -32.66 9.21 2.65
N ARG A 11 -33.70 9.23 1.83
CA ARG A 11 -34.86 8.32 1.99
C ARG A 11 -34.43 6.85 1.80
N PHE A 12 -33.56 6.58 0.81
CA PHE A 12 -33.03 5.24 0.58
C PHE A 12 -32.16 4.76 1.76
N ILE A 13 -31.26 5.61 2.30
CA ILE A 13 -30.41 5.24 3.46
C ILE A 13 -31.28 4.88 4.66
N ILE A 14 -32.29 5.69 4.99
CA ILE A 14 -33.21 5.43 6.12
C ILE A 14 -34.01 4.14 5.88
N TRP A 15 -34.52 3.93 4.65
CA TRP A 15 -35.24 2.70 4.29
C TRP A 15 -34.32 1.47 4.44
N ARG A 16 -33.09 1.57 3.98
CA ARG A 16 -32.06 0.52 4.06
C ARG A 16 -31.75 0.16 5.53
N GLU A 17 -31.48 1.14 6.38
CA GLU A 17 -31.18 0.91 7.80
C GLU A 17 -32.34 0.17 8.51
N LYS A 18 -33.58 0.47 8.13
CA LYS A 18 -34.75 -0.19 8.70
C LYS A 18 -34.98 -1.61 8.18
N ASN A 19 -34.65 -1.91 6.90
CA ASN A 19 -35.08 -3.14 6.25
C ASN A 19 -33.93 -4.14 5.98
N ILE A 20 -32.67 -3.70 5.91
CA ILE A 20 -31.54 -4.54 5.54
C ILE A 20 -30.50 -4.54 6.66
N LYS A 21 -30.19 -5.73 7.19
CA LYS A 21 -29.10 -5.90 8.16
C LYS A 21 -27.76 -5.49 7.55
N GLU A 22 -26.91 -4.84 8.32
CA GLU A 22 -25.64 -4.28 7.84
C GLU A 22 -24.76 -5.32 7.13
N LYS A 23 -24.60 -6.52 7.70
CA LYS A 23 -23.81 -7.62 7.09
C LYS A 23 -24.31 -7.96 5.67
N ARG A 24 -25.62 -8.02 5.43
CA ARG A 24 -26.18 -8.27 4.09
C ARG A 24 -25.92 -7.12 3.13
N PHE A 25 -25.99 -5.90 3.63
CA PHE A 25 -25.76 -4.71 2.81
C PHE A 25 -24.30 -4.60 2.37
N ILE A 26 -23.35 -4.97 3.23
CA ILE A 26 -21.92 -5.06 2.88
C ILE A 26 -21.71 -6.01 1.71
N LEU A 27 -22.35 -7.18 1.69
CA LEU A 27 -22.23 -8.13 0.57
C LEU A 27 -22.78 -7.54 -0.73
N ILE A 28 -23.90 -6.82 -0.69
CA ILE A 28 -24.47 -6.12 -1.85
C ILE A 28 -23.50 -5.04 -2.35
N LEU A 29 -22.93 -4.25 -1.45
CA LEU A 29 -21.94 -3.24 -1.81
C LEU A 29 -20.68 -3.87 -2.42
N SER A 30 -20.20 -4.98 -1.87
CA SER A 30 -19.03 -5.70 -2.40
C SER A 30 -19.27 -6.22 -3.82
N PHE A 31 -20.47 -6.72 -4.09
CA PHE A 31 -20.88 -7.13 -5.44
C PHE A 31 -20.88 -5.93 -6.41
N LEU A 32 -21.46 -4.80 -6.02
CA LEU A 32 -21.47 -3.57 -6.83
C LEU A 32 -20.05 -3.03 -7.05
N VAL A 33 -19.21 -3.03 -6.01
CA VAL A 33 -17.80 -2.65 -6.14
C VAL A 33 -17.10 -3.55 -7.16
N GLY A 34 -17.33 -4.88 -7.11
CA GLY A 34 -16.78 -5.83 -8.08
C GLY A 34 -17.17 -5.48 -9.53
N ILE A 35 -18.44 -5.18 -9.79
CA ILE A 35 -18.91 -4.78 -11.12
C ILE A 35 -18.22 -3.50 -11.60
N PHE A 36 -18.25 -2.43 -10.78
CA PHE A 36 -17.68 -1.14 -11.19
C PHE A 36 -16.17 -1.21 -11.41
N THR A 37 -15.45 -1.97 -10.57
CA THR A 37 -14.01 -2.17 -10.73
C THR A 37 -13.66 -2.99 -11.96
N ALA A 38 -14.47 -4.00 -12.31
CA ALA A 38 -14.28 -4.76 -13.55
C ALA A 38 -14.41 -3.85 -14.79
N PHE A 39 -15.47 -3.04 -14.86
CA PHE A 39 -15.62 -2.10 -15.95
C PHE A 39 -14.47 -1.08 -16.02
N ALA A 40 -14.01 -0.58 -14.86
CA ALA A 40 -12.86 0.30 -14.80
C ALA A 40 -11.58 -0.36 -15.35
N ALA A 41 -11.34 -1.64 -15.01
CA ALA A 41 -10.21 -2.42 -15.50
C ALA A 41 -10.29 -2.67 -17.01
N LEU A 42 -11.46 -3.01 -17.53
CA LEU A 42 -11.70 -3.23 -18.95
C LEU A 42 -11.48 -1.93 -19.76
N ILE A 43 -12.04 -0.82 -19.29
CA ILE A 43 -11.86 0.50 -19.93
C ILE A 43 -10.37 0.86 -19.98
N LEU A 44 -9.65 0.67 -18.88
CA LEU A 44 -8.21 0.95 -18.84
C LEU A 44 -7.44 0.13 -19.87
N LYS A 45 -7.66 -1.20 -19.94
CA LYS A 45 -7.00 -2.08 -20.92
C LYS A 45 -7.32 -1.69 -22.35
N VAL A 46 -8.58 -1.46 -22.65
CA VAL A 46 -9.02 -1.08 -24.02
C VAL A 46 -8.35 0.22 -24.47
N ILE A 47 -8.29 1.23 -23.60
CA ILE A 47 -7.67 2.52 -23.96
C ILE A 47 -6.16 2.35 -24.15
N ILE A 48 -5.47 1.63 -23.29
CA ILE A 48 -4.01 1.36 -23.43
C ILE A 48 -3.75 0.68 -24.76
N HIS A 49 -4.44 -0.42 -25.04
CA HIS A 49 -4.24 -1.21 -26.25
C HIS A 49 -4.59 -0.42 -27.52
N TRP A 50 -5.66 0.38 -27.49
CA TRP A 50 -6.02 1.25 -28.61
C TRP A 50 -4.94 2.29 -28.91
N ILE A 51 -4.37 2.94 -27.87
CA ILE A 51 -3.28 3.92 -28.06
C ILE A 51 -2.03 3.23 -28.58
N GLN A 52 -1.64 2.08 -28.01
CA GLN A 52 -0.45 1.34 -28.44
C GLN A 52 -0.56 0.92 -29.90
N ASN A 53 -1.65 0.27 -30.31
CA ASN A 53 -1.87 -0.16 -31.68
C ASN A 53 -1.84 1.04 -32.64
N PHE A 54 -2.53 2.13 -32.30
CA PHE A 54 -2.51 3.33 -33.14
C PHE A 54 -1.11 3.90 -33.37
N LEU A 55 -0.22 3.78 -32.39
CA LEU A 55 1.15 4.30 -32.47
C LEU A 55 2.14 3.32 -33.11
N THR A 56 1.92 2.00 -33.00
CA THR A 56 2.92 0.98 -33.38
C THR A 56 2.55 0.10 -34.57
N ASP A 57 1.30 0.17 -35.09
CA ASP A 57 0.83 -0.69 -36.20
C ASP A 57 1.69 -0.64 -37.48
N ASN A 58 2.44 0.43 -37.70
CA ASN A 58 3.26 0.60 -38.90
C ASN A 58 4.77 0.38 -38.67
N PHE A 59 5.16 -0.28 -37.58
CA PHE A 59 6.58 -0.48 -37.29
C PHE A 59 7.15 -1.67 -38.08
N ASN A 60 8.30 -1.45 -38.76
CA ASN A 60 9.03 -2.50 -39.42
C ASN A 60 9.92 -3.27 -38.42
N ALA A 61 9.77 -4.59 -38.33
CA ALA A 61 10.51 -5.43 -37.39
C ALA A 61 12.04 -5.42 -37.59
N THR A 62 12.50 -5.10 -38.78
CA THR A 62 13.93 -5.22 -39.18
C THR A 62 14.76 -3.97 -38.95
N GLU A 63 14.13 -2.81 -38.69
CA GLU A 63 14.82 -1.53 -38.57
C GLU A 63 14.59 -0.88 -37.22
N ALA A 64 15.59 -0.20 -36.67
CA ALA A 64 15.45 0.61 -35.47
C ALA A 64 14.47 1.78 -35.70
N ASN A 65 13.43 1.88 -34.89
CA ASN A 65 12.40 2.88 -35.10
C ASN A 65 12.64 4.14 -34.26
N TYR A 66 12.92 5.25 -34.93
CA TYR A 66 13.21 6.55 -34.30
C TYR A 66 11.96 7.13 -33.55
N LEU A 67 10.75 6.66 -33.81
CA LEU A 67 9.55 7.10 -33.09
C LEU A 67 9.57 6.69 -31.61
N TYR A 68 10.32 5.65 -31.26
CA TYR A 68 10.59 5.29 -29.87
C TYR A 68 11.32 6.40 -29.06
N LEU A 69 12.01 7.32 -29.74
CA LEU A 69 12.60 8.49 -29.07
C LEU A 69 11.58 9.58 -28.75
N VAL A 70 10.45 9.62 -29.45
CA VAL A 70 9.46 10.71 -29.33
C VAL A 70 8.28 10.31 -28.47
N TYR A 71 7.69 9.15 -28.71
CA TYR A 71 6.46 8.71 -28.06
C TYR A 71 6.51 8.74 -26.54
N PRO A 72 7.53 8.21 -25.85
CA PRO A 72 7.58 8.21 -24.38
C PRO A 72 7.66 9.63 -23.80
N VAL A 73 8.38 10.55 -24.46
CA VAL A 73 8.45 11.95 -24.02
C VAL A 73 7.09 12.62 -24.11
N VAL A 74 6.38 12.42 -25.24
CA VAL A 74 5.03 12.95 -25.46
C VAL A 74 4.06 12.39 -24.42
N GLY A 75 4.10 11.09 -24.16
CA GLY A 75 3.25 10.42 -23.16
C GLY A 75 3.43 10.99 -21.75
N ILE A 76 4.68 11.08 -21.27
CA ILE A 76 4.99 11.66 -19.96
C ILE A 76 4.57 13.13 -19.90
N PHE A 77 4.81 13.89 -20.98
CA PHE A 77 4.41 15.31 -21.07
C PHE A 77 2.90 15.49 -20.97
N LEU A 78 2.12 14.75 -21.76
CA LEU A 78 0.65 14.80 -21.73
C LEU A 78 0.10 14.38 -20.37
N THR A 79 0.65 13.32 -19.78
CA THR A 79 0.27 12.88 -18.43
C THR A 79 0.59 13.96 -17.39
N GLY A 80 1.79 14.55 -17.46
CA GLY A 80 2.18 15.64 -16.56
C GLY A 80 1.29 16.87 -16.67
N LEU A 81 0.88 17.26 -17.89
CA LEU A 81 -0.12 18.32 -18.10
C LEU A 81 -1.48 17.96 -17.50
N PHE A 82 -1.97 16.76 -17.77
CA PHE A 82 -3.25 16.28 -17.24
C PHE A 82 -3.26 16.30 -15.72
N VAL A 83 -2.22 15.74 -15.07
CA VAL A 83 -2.10 15.71 -13.61
C VAL A 83 -2.04 17.12 -13.04
N ARG A 84 -1.27 18.02 -13.66
CA ARG A 84 -1.04 19.38 -13.14
C ARG A 84 -2.26 20.30 -13.29
N TYR A 85 -2.94 20.27 -14.43
CA TYR A 85 -4.01 21.24 -14.74
C TYR A 85 -5.39 20.71 -14.44
N VAL A 86 -5.64 19.40 -14.64
CA VAL A 86 -6.96 18.80 -14.46
C VAL A 86 -7.11 18.18 -13.07
N VAL A 87 -6.17 17.30 -12.69
CA VAL A 87 -6.28 16.54 -11.42
C VAL A 87 -5.88 17.41 -10.22
N LYS A 88 -4.81 18.21 -10.35
CA LYS A 88 -4.26 19.08 -9.30
C LYS A 88 -3.91 18.33 -7.99
N ASP A 89 -3.60 17.06 -8.09
CA ASP A 89 -3.20 16.19 -6.99
C ASP A 89 -2.14 15.20 -7.48
N ASP A 90 -1.30 14.72 -6.57
CA ASP A 90 -0.37 13.65 -6.90
C ASP A 90 -1.15 12.33 -7.04
N ILE A 91 -1.02 11.62 -8.16
CA ILE A 91 -1.64 10.31 -8.41
C ILE A 91 -0.59 9.21 -8.63
N SER A 92 0.70 9.52 -8.46
CA SER A 92 1.78 8.53 -8.51
C SER A 92 1.69 7.54 -7.33
N HIS A 93 2.28 6.37 -7.48
CA HIS A 93 2.40 5.36 -6.42
C HIS A 93 1.07 4.89 -5.79
N GLY A 94 0.11 4.46 -6.63
CA GLY A 94 -1.26 4.13 -6.24
C GLY A 94 -1.39 3.23 -5.00
N VAL A 95 -0.63 2.11 -4.92
CA VAL A 95 -0.68 1.17 -3.78
C VAL A 95 -0.22 1.84 -2.47
N THR A 96 0.86 2.62 -2.51
CA THR A 96 1.34 3.37 -1.32
C THR A 96 0.28 4.36 -0.80
N LYS A 97 -0.51 4.96 -1.70
CA LYS A 97 -1.62 5.86 -1.30
C LYS A 97 -2.78 5.12 -0.65
N ILE A 98 -3.07 3.92 -1.11
CA ILE A 98 -4.09 3.08 -0.47
C ILE A 98 -3.63 2.70 0.93
N LEU A 99 -2.38 2.25 1.09
CA LEU A 99 -1.80 1.98 2.40
C LEU A 99 -1.84 3.20 3.32
N TYR A 100 -1.55 4.39 2.79
CA TYR A 100 -1.67 5.65 3.54
C TYR A 100 -3.13 5.96 3.93
N ALA A 101 -4.08 5.74 3.02
CA ALA A 101 -5.50 5.94 3.30
C ALA A 101 -6.02 4.99 4.38
N ILE A 102 -5.60 3.72 4.36
CA ILE A 102 -5.90 2.73 5.39
C ILE A 102 -5.27 3.16 6.72
N SER A 103 -3.98 3.52 6.72
CA SER A 103 -3.22 3.81 7.94
C SER A 103 -3.59 5.15 8.60
N ARG A 104 -3.89 6.19 7.83
CA ARG A 104 -4.01 7.58 8.35
C ARG A 104 -5.33 8.27 8.02
N ARG A 105 -6.06 7.82 7.02
CA ARG A 105 -7.28 8.50 6.54
C ARG A 105 -8.56 7.68 6.72
N GLN A 106 -8.51 6.66 7.56
CA GLN A 106 -9.68 5.85 7.87
C GLN A 106 -10.35 5.28 6.60
N GLY A 107 -9.58 4.87 5.61
CA GLY A 107 -10.08 4.32 4.35
C GLY A 107 -10.68 5.36 3.39
N ARG A 108 -10.56 6.66 3.65
CA ARG A 108 -11.11 7.70 2.76
C ARG A 108 -10.14 8.04 1.64
N ILE A 109 -10.56 7.81 0.40
CA ILE A 109 -9.83 8.12 -0.83
C ILE A 109 -10.57 9.20 -1.60
N LYS A 110 -9.82 10.19 -2.14
CA LYS A 110 -10.41 11.31 -2.89
C LYS A 110 -11.17 10.82 -4.12
N ARG A 111 -12.31 11.44 -4.42
CA ARG A 111 -13.23 11.02 -5.50
C ARG A 111 -12.60 10.99 -6.88
N HIS A 112 -11.72 11.95 -7.20
CA HIS A 112 -11.12 11.99 -8.55
C HIS A 112 -10.30 10.72 -8.87
N ASN A 113 -9.78 9.98 -7.86
CA ASN A 113 -9.04 8.74 -8.10
C ASN A 113 -9.90 7.61 -8.72
N THR A 114 -11.22 7.74 -8.76
CA THR A 114 -12.11 6.80 -9.46
C THR A 114 -11.97 6.84 -10.99
N TRP A 115 -11.39 7.89 -11.56
CA TRP A 115 -11.21 8.06 -13.00
C TRP A 115 -9.84 8.64 -13.40
N SER A 116 -9.23 9.49 -12.55
CA SER A 116 -8.00 10.21 -12.91
C SER A 116 -6.80 9.28 -13.13
N SER A 117 -6.69 8.21 -12.33
CA SER A 117 -5.62 7.23 -12.48
C SER A 117 -5.75 6.42 -13.77
N ILE A 118 -6.97 6.11 -14.22
CA ILE A 118 -7.23 5.43 -15.50
C ILE A 118 -6.69 6.28 -16.66
N ILE A 119 -7.12 7.54 -16.75
CA ILE A 119 -6.71 8.42 -17.85
C ILE A 119 -5.20 8.64 -17.87
N ALA A 120 -4.62 8.98 -16.71
CA ALA A 120 -3.18 9.25 -16.62
C ALA A 120 -2.33 8.02 -16.99
N SER A 121 -2.68 6.83 -16.50
CA SER A 121 -1.93 5.62 -16.80
C SER A 121 -2.14 5.13 -18.24
N SER A 122 -3.36 5.30 -18.80
CA SER A 122 -3.61 4.97 -20.20
C SER A 122 -2.73 5.79 -21.15
N ILE A 123 -2.60 7.09 -20.90
CA ILE A 123 -1.69 7.95 -21.67
C ILE A 123 -0.24 7.52 -21.45
N THR A 124 0.19 7.36 -20.19
CA THR A 124 1.58 7.00 -19.88
C THR A 124 1.99 5.71 -20.56
N ILE A 125 1.22 4.63 -20.36
CA ILE A 125 1.54 3.27 -20.84
C ILE A 125 1.33 3.18 -22.35
N GLY A 126 0.24 3.74 -22.87
CA GLY A 126 -0.07 3.73 -24.29
C GLY A 126 1.02 4.37 -25.15
N PHE A 127 1.66 5.43 -24.64
CA PHE A 127 2.80 6.09 -25.31
C PHE A 127 4.15 5.45 -24.95
N GLY A 128 4.17 4.28 -24.31
CA GLY A 128 5.40 3.51 -24.07
C GLY A 128 6.04 3.72 -22.70
N GLY A 129 5.35 4.32 -21.75
CA GLY A 129 5.84 4.36 -20.37
C GLY A 129 6.08 2.96 -19.81
N SER A 130 7.30 2.68 -19.31
CA SER A 130 7.76 1.36 -18.89
C SER A 130 7.28 1.00 -17.48
N VAL A 131 5.96 0.94 -17.30
CA VAL A 131 5.25 0.72 -16.02
C VAL A 131 3.97 -0.08 -16.27
N GLY A 132 3.34 -0.57 -15.20
CA GLY A 132 2.13 -1.39 -15.29
C GLY A 132 0.84 -0.64 -14.97
N ALA A 133 -0.29 -1.13 -15.45
CA ALA A 133 -1.63 -0.61 -15.25
C ALA A 133 -2.23 -1.01 -13.89
N GLU A 134 -1.64 -1.98 -13.17
CA GLU A 134 -2.24 -2.60 -12.00
C GLU A 134 -2.35 -1.66 -10.81
N ALA A 135 -1.29 -0.92 -10.47
CA ALA A 135 -1.35 0.01 -9.34
C ALA A 135 -2.37 1.16 -9.58
N PRO A 136 -2.47 1.77 -10.78
CA PRO A 136 -3.54 2.67 -11.14
C PRO A 136 -4.95 2.08 -10.99
N ILE A 137 -5.17 0.85 -11.46
CA ILE A 137 -6.50 0.24 -11.36
C ILE A 137 -6.84 -0.16 -9.93
N VAL A 138 -5.87 -0.64 -9.15
CA VAL A 138 -6.06 -0.94 -7.72
C VAL A 138 -6.42 0.33 -6.94
N LEU A 139 -5.77 1.47 -7.23
CA LEU A 139 -6.15 2.77 -6.66
C LEU A 139 -7.57 3.18 -7.06
N THR A 140 -7.93 3.00 -8.33
CA THR A 140 -9.27 3.29 -8.85
C THR A 140 -10.33 2.42 -8.18
N GLY A 141 -10.13 1.10 -8.10
CA GLY A 141 -11.05 0.18 -7.45
C GLY A 141 -11.21 0.50 -5.96
N SER A 142 -10.10 0.74 -5.26
CA SER A 142 -10.12 1.16 -3.85
C SER A 142 -10.86 2.50 -3.66
N ALA A 143 -10.70 3.44 -4.59
CA ALA A 143 -11.44 4.71 -4.57
C ALA A 143 -12.94 4.50 -4.82
N ILE A 144 -13.34 3.58 -5.70
CA ILE A 144 -14.74 3.19 -5.92
C ILE A 144 -15.33 2.64 -4.61
N GLY A 145 -14.66 1.66 -3.98
CA GLY A 145 -15.10 1.09 -2.70
C GLY A 145 -15.23 2.14 -1.60
N SER A 146 -14.20 3.00 -1.44
CA SER A 146 -14.19 4.10 -0.47
C SER A 146 -15.33 5.09 -0.69
N ASN A 147 -15.57 5.50 -1.95
CA ASN A 147 -16.60 6.50 -2.24
C ASN A 147 -18.01 5.93 -2.13
N LEU A 148 -18.25 4.67 -2.54
CA LEU A 148 -19.52 3.98 -2.31
C LEU A 148 -19.82 3.87 -0.81
N GLY A 149 -18.86 3.41 0.00
CA GLY A 149 -19.02 3.36 1.45
C GLY A 149 -19.31 4.73 2.08
N THR A 150 -18.66 5.79 1.60
CA THR A 150 -18.89 7.16 2.06
C THR A 150 -20.28 7.68 1.68
N ILE A 151 -20.78 7.38 0.47
CA ILE A 151 -22.11 7.76 0.00
C ILE A 151 -23.19 7.14 0.90
N PHE A 152 -23.02 5.87 1.29
CA PHE A 152 -23.95 5.15 2.15
C PHE A 152 -23.66 5.33 3.64
N LYS A 153 -22.76 6.24 4.02
CA LYS A 153 -22.39 6.59 5.41
C LYS A 153 -21.99 5.37 6.26
N MET A 154 -21.23 4.46 5.63
CA MET A 154 -20.75 3.26 6.32
C MET A 154 -19.70 3.62 7.37
N GLU A 155 -19.62 2.83 8.43
CA GLU A 155 -18.61 2.96 9.47
C GLU A 155 -17.19 2.79 8.94
N HIS A 156 -16.22 3.28 9.67
CA HIS A 156 -14.80 3.27 9.31
C HIS A 156 -14.28 1.86 8.97
N ARG A 157 -14.62 0.86 9.77
CA ARG A 157 -14.22 -0.55 9.54
C ARG A 157 -14.76 -1.09 8.22
N THR A 158 -16.06 -0.87 7.97
CA THR A 158 -16.71 -1.26 6.71
C THR A 158 -16.12 -0.48 5.53
N LEU A 159 -15.75 0.79 5.73
CA LEU A 159 -15.12 1.59 4.69
C LEU A 159 -13.76 1.00 4.28
N MET A 160 -12.91 0.61 5.25
CA MET A 160 -11.64 -0.07 4.97
C MET A 160 -11.85 -1.41 4.25
N LEU A 161 -12.87 -2.18 4.65
CA LEU A 161 -13.23 -3.43 3.97
C LEU A 161 -13.63 -3.19 2.52
N LEU A 162 -14.46 -2.16 2.24
CA LEU A 162 -14.86 -1.81 0.86
C LEU A 162 -13.69 -1.30 0.02
N VAL A 163 -12.72 -0.60 0.62
CA VAL A 163 -11.44 -0.26 -0.04
C VAL A 163 -10.71 -1.53 -0.47
N GLY A 164 -10.65 -2.53 0.40
CA GLY A 164 -10.09 -3.86 0.08
C GLY A 164 -10.89 -4.57 -1.00
N CYS A 165 -12.23 -4.55 -0.94
CA CYS A 165 -13.08 -5.12 -1.99
C CYS A 165 -12.78 -4.48 -3.36
N GLY A 166 -12.57 -3.17 -3.39
CA GLY A 166 -12.19 -2.46 -4.60
C GLY A 166 -10.81 -2.88 -5.13
N ALA A 167 -9.83 -3.06 -4.24
CA ALA A 167 -8.51 -3.56 -4.62
C ALA A 167 -8.54 -5.00 -5.15
N ALA A 168 -9.22 -5.90 -4.42
CA ALA A 168 -9.40 -7.31 -4.82
C ALA A 168 -10.11 -7.42 -6.17
N GLY A 169 -11.21 -6.67 -6.36
CA GLY A 169 -11.93 -6.60 -7.62
C GLY A 169 -11.09 -6.02 -8.77
N ALA A 170 -10.22 -5.04 -8.50
CA ALA A 170 -9.35 -4.45 -9.51
C ALA A 170 -8.32 -5.46 -10.04
N VAL A 171 -7.62 -6.16 -9.14
CA VAL A 171 -6.65 -7.21 -9.51
C VAL A 171 -7.36 -8.36 -10.22
N ALA A 172 -8.49 -8.83 -9.66
CA ALA A 172 -9.29 -9.89 -10.25
C ALA A 172 -9.84 -9.51 -11.64
N GLY A 173 -10.26 -8.28 -11.83
CA GLY A 173 -10.80 -7.78 -13.10
C GLY A 173 -9.74 -7.63 -14.19
N ILE A 174 -8.55 -7.13 -13.85
CA ILE A 174 -7.50 -6.90 -14.84
C ILE A 174 -6.82 -8.21 -15.29
N PHE A 175 -6.65 -9.16 -14.36
CA PHE A 175 -5.94 -10.42 -14.60
C PHE A 175 -6.84 -11.64 -14.79
N LYS A 176 -8.15 -11.52 -14.57
CA LYS A 176 -9.09 -12.65 -14.48
C LYS A 176 -8.71 -13.65 -13.37
N ALA A 177 -8.14 -13.16 -12.28
CA ALA A 177 -7.48 -13.92 -11.22
C ALA A 177 -8.13 -13.59 -9.86
N PRO A 178 -9.27 -14.22 -9.50
CA PRO A 178 -10.02 -13.86 -8.30
C PRO A 178 -9.30 -14.22 -7.00
N ILE A 179 -8.58 -15.35 -6.93
CA ILE A 179 -7.84 -15.76 -5.74
C ILE A 179 -6.63 -14.83 -5.54
N ALA A 180 -5.90 -14.54 -6.62
CA ALA A 180 -4.80 -13.59 -6.57
C ALA A 180 -5.24 -12.20 -6.10
N GLY A 181 -6.41 -11.71 -6.56
CA GLY A 181 -6.98 -10.44 -6.11
C GLY A 181 -7.29 -10.41 -4.61
N LEU A 182 -7.88 -11.50 -4.10
CA LEU A 182 -8.13 -11.67 -2.68
C LEU A 182 -6.82 -11.64 -1.88
N VAL A 183 -5.86 -12.49 -2.26
CA VAL A 183 -4.58 -12.66 -1.54
C VAL A 183 -3.73 -11.39 -1.61
N PHE A 184 -3.70 -10.70 -2.76
CA PHE A 184 -3.05 -9.39 -2.90
C PHE A 184 -3.55 -8.38 -1.86
N THR A 185 -4.85 -8.36 -1.62
CA THR A 185 -5.45 -7.44 -0.66
C THR A 185 -5.00 -7.75 0.77
N LEU A 186 -4.82 -9.01 1.11
CA LEU A 186 -4.36 -9.45 2.43
C LEU A 186 -2.87 -9.21 2.63
N GLU A 187 -2.03 -9.59 1.66
CA GLU A 187 -0.57 -9.50 1.77
C GLU A 187 -0.04 -8.08 1.52
N VAL A 188 -0.48 -7.43 0.44
CA VAL A 188 0.10 -6.14 0.02
C VAL A 188 -0.58 -4.96 0.72
N LEU A 189 -1.91 -4.99 0.87
CA LEU A 189 -2.64 -3.92 1.57
C LEU A 189 -2.74 -4.16 3.08
N MET A 190 -2.26 -5.31 3.57
CA MET A 190 -2.21 -5.64 5.00
C MET A 190 -3.58 -5.53 5.69
N ILE A 191 -4.65 -5.89 4.98
CA ILE A 191 -6.01 -5.91 5.56
C ILE A 191 -6.15 -7.18 6.38
N ASP A 192 -6.66 -7.04 7.61
CA ASP A 192 -6.81 -8.16 8.55
C ASP A 192 -7.74 -9.25 8.00
N LEU A 193 -7.25 -10.48 8.05
CA LEU A 193 -8.01 -11.66 7.69
C LEU A 193 -8.95 -12.05 8.84
N THR A 194 -10.22 -11.65 8.73
CA THR A 194 -11.29 -12.12 9.60
C THR A 194 -12.32 -12.88 8.77
N MET A 195 -13.08 -13.81 9.37
CA MET A 195 -14.14 -14.52 8.63
C MET A 195 -15.19 -13.55 8.09
N SER A 196 -15.39 -12.40 8.73
CA SER A 196 -16.32 -11.37 8.28
C SER A 196 -15.79 -10.57 7.09
N SER A 197 -14.47 -10.44 6.91
CA SER A 197 -13.86 -9.72 5.78
C SER A 197 -13.64 -10.59 4.56
N LEU A 198 -13.43 -11.90 4.73
CA LEU A 198 -13.10 -12.82 3.65
C LEU A 198 -14.21 -12.90 2.58
N LEU A 199 -15.46 -13.08 3.02
CA LEU A 199 -16.60 -13.25 2.10
C LEU A 199 -16.87 -12.01 1.23
N PRO A 200 -16.92 -10.76 1.76
CA PRO A 200 -17.04 -9.56 0.95
C PRO A 200 -15.92 -9.40 -0.09
N LEU A 201 -14.66 -9.65 0.31
CA LEU A 201 -13.50 -9.58 -0.59
C LEU A 201 -13.63 -10.59 -1.74
N LEU A 202 -13.99 -11.84 -1.40
CA LEU A 202 -14.18 -12.91 -2.38
C LEU A 202 -15.32 -12.59 -3.35
N ILE A 203 -16.46 -12.09 -2.86
CA ILE A 203 -17.59 -11.69 -3.72
C ILE A 203 -17.14 -10.62 -4.72
N SER A 204 -16.43 -9.60 -4.27
CA SER A 204 -15.94 -8.54 -5.16
C SER A 204 -14.98 -9.08 -6.21
N ALA A 205 -14.01 -9.90 -5.81
CA ALA A 205 -13.00 -10.49 -6.70
C ALA A 205 -13.65 -11.43 -7.75
N VAL A 206 -14.50 -12.36 -7.30
CA VAL A 206 -15.19 -13.31 -8.21
C VAL A 206 -16.12 -12.56 -9.16
N THR A 207 -16.88 -11.58 -8.66
CA THR A 207 -17.75 -10.75 -9.52
C THR A 207 -16.95 -10.02 -10.58
N ALA A 208 -15.82 -9.41 -10.20
CA ALA A 208 -14.99 -8.66 -11.14
C ALA A 208 -14.36 -9.60 -12.20
N ALA A 209 -13.83 -10.75 -11.80
CA ALA A 209 -13.31 -11.76 -12.74
C ALA A 209 -14.42 -12.27 -13.68
N THR A 210 -15.62 -12.57 -13.15
CA THR A 210 -16.76 -13.03 -13.95
C THR A 210 -17.18 -12.01 -15.00
N VAL A 211 -17.28 -10.73 -14.63
CA VAL A 211 -17.59 -9.66 -15.59
C VAL A 211 -16.50 -9.58 -16.67
N SER A 212 -15.22 -9.68 -16.29
CA SER A 212 -14.12 -9.70 -17.25
C SER A 212 -14.21 -10.91 -18.19
N TYR A 213 -14.50 -12.12 -17.71
CA TYR A 213 -14.70 -13.30 -18.54
C TYR A 213 -15.87 -13.15 -19.52
N ILE A 214 -16.98 -12.56 -19.09
CA ILE A 214 -18.15 -12.34 -19.96
C ILE A 214 -17.80 -11.39 -21.11
N VAL A 215 -17.01 -10.33 -20.85
CA VAL A 215 -16.72 -9.29 -21.85
C VAL A 215 -15.55 -9.67 -22.77
N THR A 216 -14.49 -10.32 -22.23
CA THR A 216 -13.23 -10.57 -22.98
C THR A 216 -12.98 -12.05 -23.27
N GLY A 217 -13.95 -12.93 -22.99
CA GLY A 217 -13.81 -14.36 -23.19
C GLY A 217 -13.10 -15.09 -22.04
N THR A 218 -13.08 -16.42 -22.12
CA THR A 218 -12.59 -17.30 -21.04
C THR A 218 -11.11 -17.64 -21.14
N ASP A 219 -10.41 -17.17 -22.17
CA ASP A 219 -8.98 -17.48 -22.36
C ASP A 219 -8.14 -16.92 -21.19
N ALA A 220 -7.17 -17.72 -20.75
CA ALA A 220 -6.15 -17.25 -19.82
C ALA A 220 -5.35 -16.11 -20.44
N MET A 221 -4.75 -15.26 -19.62
CA MET A 221 -3.99 -14.09 -20.09
C MET A 221 -2.74 -14.54 -20.85
N PHE A 222 -2.07 -15.56 -20.37
CA PHE A 222 -0.95 -16.21 -21.06
C PHE A 222 -1.37 -17.61 -21.47
N LYS A 223 -1.31 -17.90 -22.77
CA LYS A 223 -1.46 -19.26 -23.28
C LYS A 223 -0.19 -20.02 -22.92
N PHE A 224 -0.28 -20.97 -22.03
CA PHE A 224 0.82 -21.79 -21.57
C PHE A 224 0.50 -23.25 -21.78
N HIS A 225 1.41 -23.97 -22.44
CA HIS A 225 1.37 -25.42 -22.53
C HIS A 225 2.56 -25.97 -21.75
N LEU A 226 2.30 -26.84 -20.80
CA LEU A 226 3.33 -27.50 -20.01
C LEU A 226 4.09 -28.46 -20.92
N ASP A 227 5.32 -28.13 -21.29
CA ASP A 227 6.15 -28.99 -22.14
C ASP A 227 6.65 -30.22 -21.37
N GLN A 228 6.97 -30.05 -20.10
CA GLN A 228 7.42 -31.12 -19.20
C GLN A 228 6.83 -30.95 -17.81
N ALA A 229 6.35 -32.05 -17.22
CA ALA A 229 5.93 -32.10 -15.84
C ALA A 229 7.09 -31.75 -14.90
N PHE A 230 6.75 -31.22 -13.73
CA PHE A 230 7.76 -30.91 -12.72
C PHE A 230 8.32 -32.19 -12.10
N GLU A 231 9.65 -32.34 -12.13
CA GLU A 231 10.39 -33.45 -11.53
C GLU A 231 11.04 -33.03 -10.22
N LEU A 232 11.00 -33.89 -9.20
CA LEU A 232 11.55 -33.58 -7.88
C LEU A 232 13.07 -33.35 -7.89
N GLU A 233 13.79 -33.93 -8.84
CA GLU A 233 15.22 -33.74 -9.04
C GLU A 233 15.60 -32.27 -9.34
N ARG A 234 14.64 -31.48 -9.83
CA ARG A 234 14.83 -30.05 -10.14
C ARG A 234 14.66 -29.13 -8.93
N ILE A 235 14.26 -29.63 -7.74
CA ILE A 235 14.08 -28.81 -6.53
C ILE A 235 15.30 -27.96 -6.18
N PRO A 236 16.54 -28.48 -6.19
CA PRO A 236 17.73 -27.64 -5.87
C PRO A 236 17.85 -26.43 -6.81
N TYR A 237 17.57 -26.61 -8.09
CA TYR A 237 17.60 -25.53 -9.09
C TYR A 237 16.49 -24.51 -8.88
N VAL A 238 15.31 -24.95 -8.45
CA VAL A 238 14.19 -24.06 -8.11
C VAL A 238 14.52 -23.18 -6.88
N ILE A 239 15.19 -23.75 -5.88
CA ILE A 239 15.67 -22.99 -4.72
C ILE A 239 16.74 -21.97 -5.16
N MET A 240 17.69 -22.39 -6.00
CA MET A 240 18.71 -21.48 -6.56
C MET A 240 18.07 -20.35 -7.38
N LEU A 241 17.08 -20.67 -8.21
CA LEU A 241 16.28 -19.65 -8.92
C LEU A 241 15.61 -18.69 -7.94
N GLY A 242 15.02 -19.20 -6.83
CA GLY A 242 14.41 -18.37 -5.81
C GLY A 242 15.38 -17.38 -5.18
N ILE A 243 16.60 -17.85 -4.83
CA ILE A 243 17.66 -16.98 -4.32
C ILE A 243 18.07 -15.92 -5.38
N PHE A 244 18.25 -16.34 -6.63
CA PHE A 244 18.56 -15.44 -7.74
C PHE A 244 17.46 -14.38 -7.92
N CYS A 245 16.18 -14.78 -7.93
CA CYS A 245 15.05 -13.85 -7.99
C CYS A 245 15.02 -12.88 -6.80
N GLY A 246 15.36 -13.35 -5.59
CA GLY A 246 15.49 -12.51 -4.41
C GLY A 246 16.58 -11.44 -4.56
N LEU A 247 17.71 -11.78 -5.14
CA LEU A 247 18.81 -10.83 -5.43
C LEU A 247 18.41 -9.83 -6.53
N VAL A 248 17.72 -10.27 -7.59
CA VAL A 248 17.15 -9.39 -8.64
C VAL A 248 16.14 -8.43 -8.01
N SER A 249 15.29 -8.92 -7.11
CA SER A 249 14.31 -8.10 -6.38
C SER A 249 14.98 -7.06 -5.49
N LEU A 250 16.07 -7.42 -4.81
CA LEU A 250 16.88 -6.51 -4.00
C LEU A 250 17.51 -5.40 -4.87
N TYR A 251 18.11 -5.79 -5.99
CA TYR A 251 18.65 -4.85 -6.97
C TYR A 251 17.57 -3.88 -7.44
N PHE A 252 16.41 -4.41 -7.90
CA PHE A 252 15.31 -3.60 -8.39
C PHE A 252 14.81 -2.60 -7.34
N THR A 253 14.58 -3.05 -6.11
CA THR A 253 14.07 -2.23 -5.02
C THR A 253 15.05 -1.12 -4.64
N ARG A 254 16.35 -1.42 -4.51
CA ARG A 254 17.38 -0.44 -4.15
C ARG A 254 17.63 0.56 -5.26
N ALA A 255 17.79 0.08 -6.49
CA ALA A 255 18.02 0.94 -7.65
C ALA A 255 16.81 1.87 -7.90
N MET A 256 15.57 1.35 -7.80
CA MET A 256 14.35 2.14 -7.92
C MET A 256 14.31 3.28 -6.90
N ASN A 257 14.53 2.98 -5.62
CA ASN A 257 14.53 3.98 -4.56
C ASN A 257 15.66 5.03 -4.74
N SER A 258 16.82 4.60 -5.23
CA SER A 258 17.97 5.49 -5.47
C SER A 258 17.69 6.47 -6.60
N VAL A 259 17.19 5.96 -7.73
CA VAL A 259 16.86 6.80 -8.91
C VAL A 259 15.69 7.74 -8.59
N GLU A 260 14.65 7.28 -7.91
CA GLU A 260 13.56 8.15 -7.45
C GLU A 260 14.07 9.23 -6.49
N GLY A 261 15.05 8.92 -5.64
CA GLY A 261 15.72 9.90 -4.78
C GLY A 261 16.40 11.01 -5.59
N VAL A 262 17.00 10.68 -6.74
CA VAL A 262 17.59 11.67 -7.67
C VAL A 262 16.49 12.57 -8.25
N PHE A 263 15.39 11.97 -8.76
CA PHE A 263 14.23 12.75 -9.24
C PHE A 263 13.60 13.62 -8.15
N GLY A 264 13.58 13.14 -6.90
CA GLY A 264 13.10 13.91 -5.74
C GLY A 264 13.88 15.21 -5.47
N ARG A 265 15.18 15.22 -5.78
CA ARG A 265 16.05 16.41 -5.62
C ARG A 265 15.81 17.49 -6.69
N LEU A 266 15.19 17.13 -7.82
CA LEU A 266 14.87 18.08 -8.88
C LEU A 266 13.65 18.91 -8.49
N ARG A 267 13.86 20.23 -8.33
CA ARG A 267 12.82 21.16 -7.85
C ARG A 267 11.76 21.51 -8.89
N THR A 268 12.08 21.46 -10.17
CA THR A 268 11.16 21.88 -11.24
C THR A 268 10.57 20.70 -12.00
N PRO A 269 9.25 20.65 -12.23
CA PRO A 269 8.60 19.58 -13.00
C PRO A 269 9.18 19.42 -14.42
N TYR A 270 9.55 20.52 -15.08
CA TYR A 270 10.14 20.48 -16.42
C TYR A 270 11.50 19.76 -16.45
N LYS A 271 12.35 19.95 -15.42
CA LYS A 271 13.62 19.22 -15.33
C LYS A 271 13.39 17.72 -15.14
N LYS A 272 12.39 17.34 -14.33
CA LYS A 272 11.98 15.94 -14.17
C LYS A 272 11.53 15.34 -15.49
N LEU A 273 10.66 16.06 -16.23
CA LEU A 273 10.16 15.64 -17.53
C LEU A 273 11.30 15.44 -18.54
N ILE A 274 12.18 16.41 -18.69
CA ILE A 274 13.29 16.33 -19.65
C ILE A 274 14.22 15.17 -19.31
N MET A 275 14.63 15.05 -18.04
CA MET A 275 15.53 13.98 -17.62
C MET A 275 14.86 12.61 -17.74
N GLY A 276 13.61 12.47 -17.26
CA GLY A 276 12.87 11.21 -17.33
C GLY A 276 12.52 10.82 -18.76
N GLY A 277 12.02 11.77 -19.55
CA GLY A 277 11.69 11.55 -20.95
C GLY A 277 12.90 11.15 -21.79
N ALA A 278 14.00 11.89 -21.69
CA ALA A 278 15.23 11.57 -22.42
C ALA A 278 15.80 10.19 -22.02
N MET A 279 15.89 9.91 -20.71
CA MET A 279 16.37 8.62 -20.22
C MET A 279 15.49 7.46 -20.70
N LEU A 280 14.16 7.60 -20.57
CA LEU A 280 13.22 6.56 -21.02
C LEU A 280 13.29 6.33 -22.53
N SER A 281 13.29 7.40 -23.32
CA SER A 281 13.36 7.32 -24.78
C SER A 281 14.63 6.66 -25.29
N ILE A 282 15.77 7.01 -24.73
CA ILE A 282 17.05 6.37 -25.10
C ILE A 282 17.02 4.88 -24.74
N LEU A 283 16.51 4.53 -23.54
CA LEU A 283 16.43 3.14 -23.12
C LEU A 283 15.48 2.32 -23.99
N ILE A 284 14.32 2.84 -24.37
CA ILE A 284 13.37 2.14 -25.26
C ILE A 284 13.92 2.03 -26.67
N PHE A 285 14.63 3.05 -27.17
CA PHE A 285 15.27 2.99 -28.48
C PHE A 285 16.36 1.92 -28.57
N LEU A 286 17.16 1.76 -27.49
CA LEU A 286 18.17 0.71 -27.40
C LEU A 286 17.57 -0.68 -27.13
N PHE A 287 16.53 -0.72 -26.31
CA PHE A 287 15.85 -1.94 -25.85
C PHE A 287 14.33 -1.81 -26.04
N PRO A 288 13.79 -2.00 -27.26
CA PRO A 288 12.36 -1.89 -27.53
C PRO A 288 11.43 -2.71 -26.60
N PRO A 289 11.83 -3.90 -26.10
CA PRO A 289 11.02 -4.64 -25.10
C PRO A 289 10.76 -3.90 -23.79
N LEU A 290 11.41 -2.76 -23.52
CA LEU A 290 11.11 -1.88 -22.39
C LEU A 290 9.88 -1.00 -22.63
N TYR A 291 9.30 -0.96 -23.85
CA TYR A 291 8.13 -0.19 -24.20
C TYR A 291 6.86 -0.76 -23.51
N GLY A 292 6.13 0.09 -22.80
CA GLY A 292 4.88 -0.27 -22.13
C GLY A 292 5.06 -1.28 -21.00
N GLU A 293 4.10 -2.18 -20.86
CA GLU A 293 4.04 -3.17 -19.77
C GLU A 293 5.00 -4.35 -19.98
N GLY A 294 5.30 -4.72 -21.24
CA GLY A 294 6.19 -5.81 -21.61
C GLY A 294 5.51 -7.18 -21.71
N TYR A 295 4.19 -7.25 -21.74
CA TYR A 295 3.47 -8.53 -21.84
C TYR A 295 3.72 -9.27 -23.14
N ASP A 296 3.93 -8.57 -24.26
CA ASP A 296 4.27 -9.17 -25.55
C ASP A 296 5.58 -9.97 -25.48
N THR A 297 6.59 -9.43 -24.78
CA THR A 297 7.86 -10.14 -24.55
C THR A 297 7.67 -11.35 -23.64
N ILE A 298 6.85 -11.25 -22.61
CA ILE A 298 6.51 -12.38 -21.73
C ILE A 298 5.86 -13.49 -22.57
N GLU A 299 4.84 -13.15 -23.38
CA GLU A 299 4.14 -14.10 -24.23
C GLU A 299 5.07 -14.79 -25.23
N LEU A 300 6.00 -14.03 -25.82
CA LEU A 300 7.01 -14.54 -26.74
C LEU A 300 7.97 -15.53 -26.05
N LEU A 301 8.47 -15.24 -24.88
CA LEU A 301 9.36 -16.13 -24.12
C LEU A 301 8.62 -17.41 -23.66
N LEU A 302 7.33 -17.30 -23.31
CA LEU A 302 6.53 -18.44 -22.87
C LEU A 302 6.05 -19.35 -24.01
N ASN A 303 5.81 -18.80 -25.22
CA ASN A 303 5.26 -19.54 -26.36
C ASN A 303 6.32 -19.95 -27.38
N GLY A 304 7.48 -19.30 -27.42
CA GLY A 304 8.57 -19.66 -28.33
C GLY A 304 9.04 -21.10 -28.15
N MET A 305 9.28 -21.80 -29.26
CA MET A 305 9.70 -23.21 -29.29
C MET A 305 11.13 -23.41 -29.76
N SER A 306 11.76 -22.34 -30.22
CA SER A 306 13.11 -22.38 -30.79
C SER A 306 13.89 -21.10 -30.51
N ASN A 307 15.23 -21.19 -30.54
CA ASN A 307 16.10 -20.03 -30.41
C ASN A 307 15.77 -18.96 -31.46
N ALA A 308 15.41 -19.34 -32.67
CA ALA A 308 15.03 -18.39 -33.72
C ALA A 308 13.76 -17.59 -33.40
N GLU A 309 12.80 -18.18 -32.68
CA GLU A 309 11.61 -17.47 -32.22
C GLU A 309 11.93 -16.57 -31.05
N TRP A 310 12.74 -16.99 -30.07
CA TRP A 310 13.18 -16.16 -28.95
C TRP A 310 14.06 -14.98 -29.41
N ASP A 311 14.84 -15.14 -30.48
CA ASP A 311 15.65 -14.06 -31.08
C ASP A 311 14.79 -12.89 -31.57
N THR A 312 13.49 -13.12 -31.82
CA THR A 312 12.56 -12.04 -32.22
C THR A 312 12.33 -11.00 -31.11
N VAL A 313 12.69 -11.30 -29.85
CA VAL A 313 12.75 -10.28 -28.76
C VAL A 313 13.67 -9.12 -29.11
N MET A 314 14.70 -9.37 -29.95
CA MET A 314 15.66 -8.36 -30.39
C MET A 314 15.21 -7.54 -31.62
N ASN A 315 13.96 -7.77 -32.11
CA ASN A 315 13.41 -7.01 -33.22
C ASN A 315 13.39 -5.51 -32.91
N ASN A 316 13.50 -4.68 -33.94
CA ASN A 316 13.55 -3.21 -33.82
C ASN A 316 14.76 -2.67 -33.04
N SER A 317 15.75 -3.48 -32.70
CA SER A 317 16.98 -3.08 -32.00
C SER A 317 18.24 -3.22 -32.84
N PHE A 318 19.34 -2.66 -32.35
CA PHE A 318 20.66 -2.85 -32.95
C PHE A 318 21.19 -4.30 -32.82
N PHE A 319 20.55 -5.13 -32.03
CA PHE A 319 20.90 -6.54 -31.82
C PHE A 319 20.19 -7.48 -32.79
N TYR A 320 19.30 -6.95 -33.65
CA TYR A 320 18.60 -7.74 -34.67
C TYR A 320 19.56 -8.59 -35.50
N GLY A 321 19.25 -9.88 -35.68
CA GLY A 321 20.04 -10.83 -36.45
C GLY A 321 21.29 -11.38 -35.75
N HIS A 322 21.54 -11.03 -34.49
CA HIS A 322 22.69 -11.51 -33.71
C HIS A 322 22.23 -12.47 -32.59
N GLY A 323 21.64 -13.62 -32.93
CA GLY A 323 21.07 -14.58 -31.96
C GLY A 323 22.00 -15.01 -30.83
N ASN A 324 23.32 -15.07 -31.10
CA ASN A 324 24.33 -15.38 -30.07
C ASN A 324 24.39 -14.35 -28.92
N LEU A 325 23.76 -13.18 -29.07
CA LEU A 325 23.74 -12.12 -28.06
C LEU A 325 22.45 -12.11 -27.24
N LEU A 326 21.52 -13.05 -27.44
CA LEU A 326 20.23 -13.09 -26.76
C LEU A 326 20.37 -13.02 -25.23
N LEU A 327 21.20 -13.85 -24.61
CA LEU A 327 21.42 -13.84 -23.17
C LEU A 327 21.97 -12.50 -22.67
N ILE A 328 22.93 -11.94 -23.35
CA ILE A 328 23.51 -10.63 -22.98
C ILE A 328 22.43 -9.54 -23.09
N TYR A 329 21.64 -9.57 -24.17
CA TYR A 329 20.55 -8.63 -24.38
C TYR A 329 19.50 -8.71 -23.27
N LEU A 330 19.08 -9.92 -22.87
CA LEU A 330 18.14 -10.14 -21.77
C LEU A 330 18.69 -9.69 -20.41
N ILE A 331 19.98 -9.95 -20.13
CA ILE A 331 20.65 -9.44 -18.92
C ILE A 331 20.66 -7.91 -18.89
N LEU A 332 20.94 -7.26 -20.03
CA LEU A 332 20.89 -5.80 -20.12
C LEU A 332 19.47 -5.27 -19.89
N ILE A 333 18.44 -5.97 -20.37
CA ILE A 333 17.05 -5.63 -20.08
C ILE A 333 16.78 -5.72 -18.57
N ILE A 334 17.23 -6.77 -17.87
CA ILE A 334 17.08 -6.90 -16.41
C ILE A 334 17.72 -5.68 -15.71
N LEU A 335 18.90 -5.28 -16.13
CA LEU A 335 19.60 -4.13 -15.54
C LEU A 335 18.90 -2.80 -15.83
N PHE A 336 18.42 -2.59 -17.05
CA PHE A 336 17.88 -1.29 -17.47
C PHE A 336 16.38 -1.09 -17.21
N LYS A 337 15.59 -2.15 -16.97
CA LYS A 337 14.15 -2.03 -16.69
C LYS A 337 13.85 -1.13 -15.51
N VAL A 338 14.66 -1.21 -14.44
CA VAL A 338 14.49 -0.36 -13.26
C VAL A 338 14.64 1.13 -13.57
N PHE A 339 15.62 1.47 -14.44
CA PHE A 339 15.83 2.86 -14.85
C PHE A 339 14.70 3.36 -15.75
N ALA A 340 14.18 2.52 -16.65
CA ALA A 340 13.04 2.86 -17.49
C ALA A 340 11.77 3.11 -16.66
N SER A 341 11.49 2.25 -15.68
CA SER A 341 10.34 2.40 -14.78
C SER A 341 10.47 3.63 -13.87
N SER A 342 11.69 3.86 -13.32
CA SER A 342 11.98 5.04 -12.51
C SER A 342 11.90 6.34 -13.32
N ALA A 343 12.37 6.33 -14.58
CA ALA A 343 12.30 7.47 -15.48
C ALA A 343 10.86 7.82 -15.83
N THR A 344 10.01 6.82 -16.05
CA THR A 344 8.59 7.01 -16.31
C THR A 344 7.90 7.69 -15.13
N ASN A 345 7.98 7.12 -13.94
CA ASN A 345 7.32 7.67 -12.75
C ASN A 345 7.97 8.98 -12.28
N GLY A 346 9.30 9.03 -12.25
CA GLY A 346 10.07 10.21 -11.86
C GLY A 346 9.92 11.39 -12.81
N GLY A 347 9.72 11.13 -14.11
CA GLY A 347 9.46 12.13 -15.14
C GLY A 347 8.07 12.77 -15.08
N GLY A 348 7.13 12.17 -14.37
CA GLY A 348 5.76 12.65 -14.23
C GLY A 348 4.70 11.74 -14.86
N GLY A 349 5.08 10.55 -15.34
CA GLY A 349 4.15 9.50 -15.74
C GLY A 349 3.43 8.86 -14.55
N CYS A 350 2.43 8.05 -14.84
CA CYS A 350 1.61 7.35 -13.84
C CYS A 350 1.53 5.86 -14.18
N GLY A 351 2.08 5.01 -13.29
CA GLY A 351 2.00 3.56 -13.46
C GLY A 351 2.53 2.80 -12.25
N GLY A 352 2.32 1.49 -12.27
CA GLY A 352 2.70 0.55 -11.22
C GLY A 352 4.01 -0.16 -11.47
N LEU A 353 4.49 -0.84 -10.42
CA LEU A 353 5.70 -1.67 -10.46
C LEU A 353 5.38 -3.18 -10.53
N PHE A 354 4.11 -3.52 -10.62
CA PHE A 354 3.63 -4.89 -10.65
C PHE A 354 4.05 -5.59 -11.96
N ALA A 355 3.59 -5.10 -13.13
CA ALA A 355 4.01 -5.62 -14.42
C ALA A 355 5.53 -5.58 -14.62
N PRO A 356 6.27 -4.50 -14.25
CA PRO A 356 7.73 -4.54 -14.26
C PRO A 356 8.36 -5.68 -13.46
N SER A 357 7.80 -6.04 -12.29
CA SER A 357 8.32 -7.16 -11.50
C SER A 357 8.03 -8.52 -12.15
N LEU A 358 6.83 -8.71 -12.72
CA LEU A 358 6.52 -9.92 -13.49
C LEU A 358 7.43 -10.07 -14.71
N TYR A 359 7.60 -8.99 -15.44
CA TYR A 359 8.45 -8.94 -16.63
C TYR A 359 9.91 -9.30 -16.30
N LEU A 360 10.49 -8.68 -15.28
CA LEU A 360 11.82 -9.01 -14.80
C LEU A 360 11.95 -10.45 -14.35
N GLY A 361 10.91 -10.95 -13.66
CA GLY A 361 10.86 -12.33 -13.21
C GLY A 361 10.86 -13.32 -14.36
N CYS A 362 10.06 -13.06 -15.41
CA CYS A 362 10.03 -13.88 -16.61
C CYS A 362 11.42 -13.98 -17.25
N ILE A 363 12.05 -12.83 -17.49
CA ILE A 363 13.37 -12.78 -18.11
C ILE A 363 14.42 -13.41 -17.18
N ALA A 364 14.40 -13.15 -15.90
CA ALA A 364 15.35 -13.73 -14.93
C ALA A 364 15.26 -15.26 -14.88
N GLY A 365 14.03 -15.80 -14.85
CA GLY A 365 13.81 -17.24 -14.88
C GLY A 365 14.26 -17.88 -16.19
N PHE A 366 13.95 -17.25 -17.33
CA PHE A 366 14.40 -17.68 -18.65
C PHE A 366 15.93 -17.68 -18.75
N VAL A 367 16.58 -16.56 -18.40
CA VAL A 367 18.05 -16.43 -18.43
C VAL A 367 18.72 -17.47 -17.54
N PHE A 368 18.17 -17.71 -16.34
CA PHE A 368 18.71 -18.71 -15.41
C PHE A 368 18.68 -20.12 -16.01
N SER A 369 17.55 -20.54 -16.59
CA SER A 369 17.42 -21.88 -17.18
C SER A 369 18.22 -22.02 -18.47
N HIS A 370 18.13 -21.04 -19.36
CA HIS A 370 18.82 -21.08 -20.66
C HIS A 370 20.35 -21.11 -20.48
N PHE A 371 20.89 -20.25 -19.59
CA PHE A 371 22.30 -20.27 -19.23
C PHE A 371 22.75 -21.60 -18.60
N SER A 372 21.89 -22.19 -17.72
CA SER A 372 22.19 -23.48 -17.10
C SER A 372 22.20 -24.62 -18.14
N ASN A 373 21.33 -24.56 -19.13
CA ASN A 373 21.27 -25.53 -20.21
C ASN A 373 22.48 -25.41 -21.18
N GLU A 374 22.95 -24.17 -21.47
CA GLU A 374 24.16 -23.96 -22.31
C GLU A 374 25.44 -24.49 -21.66
N ILE A 375 25.54 -24.48 -20.33
CA ILE A 375 26.72 -25.01 -19.60
C ILE A 375 26.60 -26.54 -19.38
N GLU A 376 25.59 -27.19 -19.96
CA GLU A 376 25.35 -28.64 -19.82
C GLU A 376 25.31 -29.09 -18.32
N MET A 377 24.58 -28.38 -17.47
CA MET A 377 24.34 -28.82 -16.09
C MET A 377 23.63 -30.18 -16.07
N THR A 378 23.76 -30.92 -14.97
CA THR A 378 23.30 -32.31 -14.81
C THR A 378 21.82 -32.58 -15.11
N ALA A 379 20.96 -31.54 -15.13
CA ALA A 379 19.55 -31.67 -15.45
C ALA A 379 19.13 -30.59 -16.46
N TYR A 380 18.34 -30.99 -17.47
CA TYR A 380 17.70 -30.04 -18.38
C TYR A 380 16.62 -29.25 -17.65
N LEU A 381 16.67 -27.93 -17.75
CA LEU A 381 15.76 -26.99 -17.12
C LEU A 381 14.82 -26.39 -18.17
N PRO A 382 13.52 -26.72 -18.21
CA PRO A 382 12.59 -26.18 -19.18
C PRO A 382 12.44 -24.65 -19.04
N GLU A 383 12.85 -23.89 -20.06
CA GLU A 383 12.94 -22.43 -20.04
C GLU A 383 11.60 -21.77 -19.70
N LYS A 384 10.50 -22.27 -20.26
CA LYS A 384 9.15 -21.76 -20.02
C LYS A 384 8.72 -21.94 -18.57
N ASN A 385 8.98 -23.12 -17.99
CA ASN A 385 8.62 -23.38 -16.59
C ASN A 385 9.41 -22.47 -15.64
N PHE A 386 10.72 -22.29 -15.92
CA PHE A 386 11.59 -21.43 -15.11
C PHE A 386 11.26 -19.94 -15.29
N ALA A 387 10.81 -19.52 -16.48
CA ALA A 387 10.31 -18.17 -16.72
C ALA A 387 9.08 -17.87 -15.86
N LEU A 388 8.09 -18.79 -15.80
CA LEU A 388 6.91 -18.66 -14.94
C LEU A 388 7.27 -18.64 -13.44
N MET A 389 8.16 -19.55 -13.02
CA MET A 389 8.65 -19.56 -11.63
C MET A 389 9.39 -18.28 -11.28
N GLY A 390 10.19 -17.73 -12.22
CA GLY A 390 10.85 -16.46 -12.06
C GLY A 390 9.88 -15.29 -11.88
N MET A 391 8.75 -15.28 -12.65
CA MET A 391 7.69 -14.26 -12.48
C MET A 391 7.17 -14.23 -11.04
N ALA A 392 6.81 -15.39 -10.49
CA ALA A 392 6.36 -15.51 -9.11
C ALA A 392 7.46 -15.12 -8.12
N GLY A 393 8.71 -15.54 -8.36
CA GLY A 393 9.85 -15.27 -7.50
C GLY A 393 10.18 -13.77 -7.37
N VAL A 394 10.34 -13.05 -8.47
CA VAL A 394 10.67 -11.62 -8.43
C VAL A 394 9.50 -10.80 -7.88
N MET A 395 8.27 -11.14 -8.27
CA MET A 395 7.09 -10.49 -7.72
C MET A 395 7.02 -10.65 -6.20
N SER A 396 7.22 -11.88 -5.71
CA SER A 396 7.21 -12.20 -4.27
C SER A 396 8.28 -11.41 -3.51
N GLY A 397 9.47 -11.28 -4.09
CA GLY A 397 10.56 -10.50 -3.49
C GLY A 397 10.28 -9.01 -3.46
N VAL A 398 9.88 -8.40 -4.58
CA VAL A 398 9.66 -6.94 -4.67
C VAL A 398 8.48 -6.49 -3.80
N MET A 399 7.39 -7.28 -3.77
CA MET A 399 6.15 -6.91 -3.08
C MET A 399 6.03 -7.45 -1.67
N HIS A 400 6.92 -8.35 -1.25
CA HIS A 400 6.80 -9.13 -0.02
C HIS A 400 5.47 -9.90 0.06
N ALA A 401 5.05 -10.48 -1.06
CA ALA A 401 3.75 -11.12 -1.23
C ALA A 401 3.90 -12.49 -1.94
N PRO A 402 4.43 -13.50 -1.25
CA PRO A 402 4.71 -14.82 -1.84
C PRO A 402 3.44 -15.54 -2.30
N LEU A 403 2.34 -15.50 -1.54
CA LEU A 403 1.11 -16.16 -1.93
C LEU A 403 0.47 -15.46 -3.15
N THR A 404 0.51 -14.13 -3.19
CA THR A 404 0.04 -13.38 -4.36
C THR A 404 0.79 -13.78 -5.62
N GLY A 405 2.12 -13.93 -5.54
CA GLY A 405 2.95 -14.41 -6.66
C GLY A 405 2.53 -15.79 -7.15
N VAL A 406 2.35 -16.75 -6.23
CA VAL A 406 1.95 -18.12 -6.54
C VAL A 406 0.58 -18.16 -7.20
N PHE A 407 -0.44 -17.60 -6.55
CA PHE A 407 -1.82 -17.69 -7.06
C PHE A 407 -2.01 -16.88 -8.35
N LEU A 408 -1.33 -15.73 -8.47
CA LEU A 408 -1.42 -14.95 -9.69
C LEU A 408 -0.89 -15.73 -10.90
N ILE A 409 0.31 -16.29 -10.80
CA ILE A 409 0.89 -17.04 -11.94
C ILE A 409 0.05 -18.28 -12.25
N ALA A 410 -0.43 -19.01 -11.25
CA ALA A 410 -1.32 -20.15 -11.46
C ALA A 410 -2.61 -19.75 -12.20
N GLU A 411 -3.25 -18.64 -11.80
CA GLU A 411 -4.49 -18.17 -12.46
C GLU A 411 -4.21 -17.53 -13.83
N LEU A 412 -3.08 -16.83 -14.02
CA LEU A 412 -2.70 -16.23 -15.32
C LEU A 412 -2.40 -17.30 -16.41
N THR A 413 -1.91 -18.46 -16.00
CA THR A 413 -1.61 -19.58 -16.91
C THR A 413 -2.75 -20.58 -17.02
N GLY A 414 -3.82 -20.40 -16.25
CA GLY A 414 -5.01 -21.27 -16.24
C GLY A 414 -4.75 -22.66 -15.64
N GLY A 415 -3.67 -22.89 -14.89
CA GLY A 415 -3.31 -24.17 -14.31
C GLY A 415 -2.53 -24.09 -13.00
N TYR A 416 -2.62 -25.18 -12.22
CA TYR A 416 -1.93 -25.35 -10.93
C TYR A 416 -0.80 -26.40 -11.00
N ASP A 417 -0.39 -26.82 -12.21
CA ASP A 417 0.60 -27.88 -12.41
C ASP A 417 1.97 -27.54 -11.83
N LEU A 418 2.34 -26.27 -11.85
CA LEU A 418 3.59 -25.76 -11.27
C LEU A 418 3.42 -25.20 -9.84
N PHE A 419 2.30 -25.51 -9.14
CA PHE A 419 1.99 -24.90 -7.85
C PHE A 419 3.09 -25.11 -6.80
N LEU A 420 3.59 -26.35 -6.65
CA LEU A 420 4.67 -26.66 -5.71
C LEU A 420 5.96 -25.89 -6.01
N PRO A 421 6.52 -25.93 -7.24
CA PRO A 421 7.72 -25.15 -7.53
C PRO A 421 7.50 -23.64 -7.45
N LEU A 422 6.30 -23.13 -7.80
CA LEU A 422 5.96 -21.71 -7.58
C LEU A 422 6.02 -21.33 -6.11
N MET A 423 5.54 -22.20 -5.20
CA MET A 423 5.65 -21.96 -3.76
C MET A 423 7.11 -21.94 -3.30
N ILE A 424 7.93 -22.90 -3.74
CA ILE A 424 9.34 -22.99 -3.34
C ILE A 424 10.09 -21.73 -3.79
N VAL A 425 9.95 -21.33 -5.06
CA VAL A 425 10.66 -20.15 -5.58
C VAL A 425 10.21 -18.85 -4.92
N SER A 426 8.89 -18.69 -4.71
CA SER A 426 8.32 -17.49 -4.08
C SER A 426 8.78 -17.33 -2.64
N VAL A 427 8.73 -18.40 -1.85
CA VAL A 427 9.20 -18.38 -0.46
C VAL A 427 10.71 -18.18 -0.38
N SER A 428 11.50 -18.86 -1.23
CA SER A 428 12.95 -18.70 -1.25
C SER A 428 13.37 -17.27 -1.63
N SER A 429 12.67 -16.66 -2.60
CA SER A 429 12.91 -15.27 -2.99
C SER A 429 12.56 -14.29 -1.87
N TYR A 430 11.39 -14.47 -1.25
CA TYR A 430 10.96 -13.65 -0.12
C TYR A 430 11.92 -13.74 1.07
N LEU A 431 12.34 -14.95 1.43
CA LEU A 431 13.31 -15.16 2.52
C LEU A 431 14.66 -14.50 2.21
N THR A 432 15.07 -14.52 0.94
CA THR A 432 16.31 -13.87 0.53
C THR A 432 16.24 -12.36 0.67
N ILE A 433 15.19 -11.71 0.18
CA ILE A 433 15.10 -10.23 0.21
C ILE A 433 14.87 -9.70 1.63
N ILE A 434 14.06 -10.38 2.47
CA ILE A 434 13.70 -9.89 3.80
C ILE A 434 14.93 -9.79 4.72
N MET A 435 15.99 -10.54 4.45
CA MET A 435 17.26 -10.43 5.16
C MET A 435 17.94 -9.07 4.96
N PHE A 436 17.66 -8.38 3.87
CA PHE A 436 18.27 -7.10 3.48
C PHE A 436 17.30 -5.93 3.57
N GLU A 437 16.03 -6.14 3.21
CA GLU A 437 14.99 -5.11 3.15
C GLU A 437 13.74 -5.59 3.92
N PRO A 438 13.47 -5.04 5.12
CA PRO A 438 12.35 -5.50 5.96
C PRO A 438 10.97 -5.06 5.46
N HIS A 439 10.94 -4.14 4.50
CA HIS A 439 9.71 -3.57 3.96
C HIS A 439 9.63 -3.73 2.44
N SER A 440 8.42 -4.02 1.93
CA SER A 440 8.17 -4.04 0.50
C SER A 440 8.41 -2.66 -0.14
N ILE A 441 8.58 -2.63 -1.45
CA ILE A 441 8.77 -1.37 -2.20
C ILE A 441 7.59 -0.38 -1.97
N TYR A 442 6.38 -0.88 -1.71
CA TYR A 442 5.19 -0.07 -1.47
C TYR A 442 5.12 0.50 -0.04
N SER A 443 5.47 -0.30 0.95
CA SER A 443 5.39 0.07 2.37
C SER A 443 6.62 0.86 2.85
N MET A 444 7.76 0.71 2.19
CA MET A 444 9.04 1.35 2.58
C MET A 444 8.94 2.88 2.68
N ARG A 445 8.17 3.52 1.79
CA ARG A 445 7.98 4.99 1.80
C ARG A 445 7.22 5.47 3.03
N LEU A 446 6.20 4.72 3.44
CA LEU A 446 5.42 5.01 4.65
C LEU A 446 6.22 4.68 5.90
N ALA A 447 6.97 3.57 5.88
CA ALA A 447 7.86 3.18 6.98
C ALA A 447 8.92 4.26 7.26
N LYS A 448 9.56 4.82 6.21
CA LYS A 448 10.55 5.91 6.35
C LYS A 448 9.95 7.19 6.94
N LYS A 449 8.66 7.43 6.76
CA LYS A 449 7.94 8.58 7.34
C LYS A 449 7.31 8.29 8.70
N GLY A 450 7.39 7.06 9.20
CA GLY A 450 6.69 6.62 10.43
C GLY A 450 5.16 6.59 10.28
N GLU A 451 4.66 6.52 9.06
CA GLU A 451 3.22 6.55 8.73
C GLU A 451 2.63 5.15 8.46
N LEU A 452 3.47 4.10 8.49
CA LEU A 452 3.03 2.72 8.27
C LEU A 452 2.52 2.13 9.59
N LEU A 453 1.23 1.76 9.61
CA LEU A 453 0.68 0.92 10.66
C LEU A 453 0.95 -0.54 10.25
N THR A 454 1.97 -1.15 10.86
CA THR A 454 2.21 -2.59 10.78
C THR A 454 1.26 -3.32 11.74
N HIS A 455 1.14 -4.66 11.60
CA HIS A 455 0.29 -5.55 12.43
C HIS A 455 0.50 -5.48 13.96
N HIS A 456 1.22 -4.49 14.48
CA HIS A 456 1.23 -4.16 15.90
C HIS A 456 -0.12 -3.50 16.24
N LYS A 457 -1.10 -4.32 16.59
CA LYS A 457 -2.44 -3.88 17.05
C LYS A 457 -2.35 -2.75 18.08
N ASP A 458 -1.34 -2.78 18.93
CA ASP A 458 -1.10 -1.78 19.96
C ASP A 458 -0.82 -0.37 19.39
N LYS A 459 0.03 -0.26 18.36
CA LYS A 459 0.30 1.04 17.71
C LYS A 459 -0.91 1.57 16.94
N ALA A 460 -1.65 0.69 16.29
CA ALA A 460 -2.87 1.07 15.57
C ALA A 460 -3.92 1.65 16.52
N ILE A 461 -4.14 1.00 17.66
CA ILE A 461 -5.09 1.43 18.69
C ILE A 461 -4.67 2.78 19.28
N LEU A 462 -3.39 2.95 19.64
CA LEU A 462 -2.88 4.22 20.16
C LEU A 462 -3.02 5.38 19.14
N THR A 463 -2.90 5.10 17.84
CA THR A 463 -3.09 6.13 16.79
C THR A 463 -4.56 6.53 16.62
N LEU A 464 -5.49 5.64 16.94
CA LEU A 464 -6.94 5.90 16.87
C LEU A 464 -7.47 6.60 18.12
N MET A 465 -6.76 6.49 19.25
CA MET A 465 -7.12 7.16 20.50
C MET A 465 -6.81 8.66 20.39
N LYS A 466 -7.75 9.50 20.84
CA LYS A 466 -7.56 10.95 20.92
C LYS A 466 -7.32 11.37 22.37
N MET A 467 -6.48 12.38 22.56
CA MET A 467 -6.21 12.97 23.86
C MET A 467 -7.51 13.40 24.57
N GLU A 468 -8.44 14.01 23.85
CA GLU A 468 -9.73 14.47 24.35
C GLU A 468 -10.55 13.38 25.08
N ASN A 469 -10.39 12.10 24.65
CA ASN A 469 -11.16 10.97 25.20
C ASN A 469 -10.53 10.39 26.47
N VAL A 470 -9.27 10.72 26.76
CA VAL A 470 -8.54 10.18 27.92
C VAL A 470 -8.26 11.22 28.99
N VAL A 471 -8.49 12.50 28.71
CA VAL A 471 -8.35 13.57 29.70
C VAL A 471 -9.51 13.53 30.68
N GLU A 472 -9.18 13.39 31.95
CA GLU A 472 -10.12 13.43 33.07
C GLU A 472 -10.11 14.85 33.65
N LYS A 473 -11.28 15.48 33.74
CA LYS A 473 -11.45 16.87 34.22
C LYS A 473 -11.95 16.96 35.65
N ASP A 474 -12.23 15.84 36.28
CA ASP A 474 -12.78 15.72 37.63
C ASP A 474 -11.68 15.78 38.70
N PHE A 475 -10.95 16.89 38.73
CA PHE A 475 -9.92 17.16 39.73
C PHE A 475 -10.13 18.53 40.35
N VAL A 476 -10.02 18.58 41.66
CA VAL A 476 -10.12 19.84 42.40
C VAL A 476 -8.79 20.59 42.34
N THR A 477 -8.84 21.78 41.78
CA THR A 477 -7.65 22.67 41.70
C THR A 477 -7.43 23.37 43.06
N VAL A 478 -6.17 23.53 43.44
CA VAL A 478 -5.77 24.27 44.65
C VAL A 478 -4.79 25.36 44.30
N HIS A 479 -4.68 26.37 45.13
CA HIS A 479 -3.81 27.53 44.89
C HIS A 479 -2.65 27.58 45.89
N PRO A 480 -1.49 28.13 45.54
CA PRO A 480 -0.30 28.15 46.39
C PRO A 480 -0.49 28.87 47.73
N GLU A 481 -1.43 29.81 47.77
CA GLU A 481 -1.73 30.64 48.94
C GLU A 481 -2.62 29.91 49.96
N MET A 482 -3.31 28.85 49.56
CA MET A 482 -4.15 28.06 50.46
C MET A 482 -3.34 27.46 51.61
N ASP A 483 -3.92 27.44 52.82
CA ASP A 483 -3.30 26.79 53.94
C ASP A 483 -3.62 25.27 54.00
N LEU A 484 -2.94 24.50 54.82
CA LEU A 484 -3.15 23.05 54.95
C LEU A 484 -4.58 22.72 55.34
N GLY A 485 -5.26 23.56 56.16
CA GLY A 485 -6.66 23.32 56.54
C GLY A 485 -7.64 23.45 55.35
N GLU A 486 -7.41 24.41 54.48
CA GLU A 486 -8.16 24.59 53.22
C GLU A 486 -7.90 23.44 52.25
N LEU A 487 -6.64 23.01 52.14
CA LEU A 487 -6.23 21.84 51.35
C LEU A 487 -6.95 20.58 51.86
N VAL A 488 -7.00 20.34 53.16
CA VAL A 488 -7.69 19.17 53.78
C VAL A 488 -9.19 19.19 53.45
N LYS A 489 -9.83 20.37 53.43
CA LYS A 489 -11.22 20.50 53.00
C LYS A 489 -11.41 20.16 51.53
N ALA A 490 -10.51 20.61 50.66
CA ALA A 490 -10.48 20.26 49.23
C ALA A 490 -10.31 18.75 49.03
N ILE A 491 -9.42 18.11 49.80
CA ILE A 491 -9.23 16.65 49.79
C ILE A 491 -10.48 15.92 50.21
N SER A 492 -11.14 16.38 51.29
CA SER A 492 -12.37 15.71 51.81
C SER A 492 -13.55 15.78 50.82
N ALA A 493 -13.56 16.77 49.94
CA ALA A 493 -14.55 16.92 48.87
C ALA A 493 -14.21 16.20 47.56
N SER A 494 -13.01 15.60 47.47
CA SER A 494 -12.52 14.95 46.26
C SER A 494 -12.35 13.45 46.43
N HIS A 495 -12.55 12.69 45.37
CA HIS A 495 -12.21 11.25 45.30
C HIS A 495 -10.84 10.98 44.70
N ARG A 496 -10.04 12.02 44.44
CA ARG A 496 -8.75 11.94 43.76
C ARG A 496 -7.58 12.07 44.74
N ASN A 497 -6.48 11.43 44.42
CA ASN A 497 -5.23 11.39 45.23
C ASN A 497 -4.18 12.40 44.79
N VAL A 498 -4.43 13.17 43.74
CA VAL A 498 -3.54 14.19 43.21
C VAL A 498 -4.32 15.49 43.00
N PHE A 499 -3.73 16.61 43.38
CA PHE A 499 -4.35 17.94 43.34
C PHE A 499 -3.45 18.86 42.50
N PRO A 500 -3.94 19.40 41.37
CA PRO A 500 -3.18 20.36 40.57
C PRO A 500 -3.12 21.70 41.29
N VAL A 501 -1.94 22.28 41.35
CA VAL A 501 -1.71 23.61 41.92
C VAL A 501 -1.62 24.60 40.76
N THR A 502 -2.58 25.55 40.73
CA THR A 502 -2.66 26.57 39.68
C THR A 502 -2.54 27.98 40.25
N ASP A 503 -2.05 28.91 39.45
CA ASP A 503 -2.12 30.33 39.76
C ASP A 503 -3.53 30.94 39.51
N LYS A 504 -3.66 32.22 39.68
CA LYS A 504 -4.91 32.98 39.45
C LYS A 504 -5.34 33.00 37.99
N GLU A 505 -4.41 32.72 37.06
CA GLU A 505 -4.61 32.72 35.61
C GLU A 505 -4.91 31.28 35.10
N GLY A 506 -4.86 30.27 35.99
CA GLY A 506 -5.10 28.88 35.67
C GLY A 506 -3.87 28.13 35.13
N VAL A 507 -2.68 28.73 35.21
CA VAL A 507 -1.41 28.10 34.79
C VAL A 507 -0.99 27.06 35.82
N LEU A 508 -0.60 25.86 35.37
CA LEU A 508 -0.13 24.79 36.25
C LEU A 508 1.25 25.12 36.81
N ILE A 509 1.35 25.26 38.13
CA ILE A 509 2.62 25.53 38.85
C ILE A 509 3.22 24.22 39.38
N GLY A 510 2.42 23.34 39.92
CA GLY A 510 2.86 22.09 40.53
C GLY A 510 1.70 21.15 40.84
N ILE A 511 1.97 20.11 41.60
CA ILE A 511 0.98 19.15 42.10
C ILE A 511 1.18 18.88 43.58
N VAL A 512 0.13 18.51 44.28
CA VAL A 512 0.19 17.95 45.64
C VAL A 512 -0.31 16.52 45.57
N LEU A 513 0.46 15.59 46.10
CA LEU A 513 0.06 14.19 46.24
C LEU A 513 -0.50 13.96 47.63
N LEU A 514 -1.60 13.23 47.75
CA LEU A 514 -2.20 12.87 49.04
C LEU A 514 -1.20 12.13 49.93
N ASP A 515 -0.33 11.30 49.33
CA ASP A 515 0.69 10.53 50.06
C ASP A 515 1.73 11.43 50.74
N ASP A 516 2.09 12.57 50.14
CA ASP A 516 3.09 13.50 50.69
C ASP A 516 2.59 14.22 51.94
N ILE A 517 1.27 14.42 52.03
CA ILE A 517 0.65 15.18 53.14
C ILE A 517 -0.06 14.28 54.14
N ARG A 518 -0.16 12.99 53.91
CA ARG A 518 -0.90 12.02 54.74
C ARG A 518 -0.50 12.09 56.20
N ASN A 519 0.78 12.30 56.52
CA ASN A 519 1.29 12.34 57.89
C ASN A 519 0.92 13.62 58.66
N ILE A 520 0.58 14.70 57.95
CA ILE A 520 0.35 16.03 58.55
C ILE A 520 -1.11 16.49 58.45
N MET A 521 -1.91 15.90 57.52
CA MET A 521 -3.28 16.32 57.25
C MET A 521 -4.25 16.15 58.41
N PHE A 522 -3.94 15.30 59.38
CA PHE A 522 -4.78 15.10 60.60
C PHE A 522 -4.33 15.90 61.79
N ARG A 523 -3.25 16.71 61.66
CA ARG A 523 -2.72 17.55 62.75
C ARG A 523 -3.22 18.98 62.60
N GLN A 524 -4.30 19.30 63.33
CA GLN A 524 -4.95 20.60 63.25
C GLN A 524 -4.04 21.80 63.66
N GLU A 525 -3.06 21.57 64.56
CA GLU A 525 -2.05 22.56 64.94
C GLU A 525 -1.15 22.99 63.80
N LEU A 526 -1.09 22.23 62.68
CA LEU A 526 -0.25 22.53 61.52
C LEU A 526 -1.04 23.25 60.39
N TYR A 527 -2.33 23.40 60.51
CA TYR A 527 -3.19 23.88 59.42
C TYR A 527 -2.76 25.28 58.93
N HIS A 528 -2.46 26.20 59.83
CA HIS A 528 -2.02 27.55 59.45
C HIS A 528 -0.51 27.70 59.33
N ARG A 529 0.28 26.61 59.55
CA ARG A 529 1.76 26.67 59.43
C ARG A 529 2.28 26.36 58.03
N PHE A 530 1.56 25.56 57.27
CA PHE A 530 1.94 25.12 55.95
C PHE A 530 0.98 25.66 54.91
N THR A 531 1.54 26.21 53.81
CA THR A 531 0.77 26.59 52.63
C THR A 531 0.97 25.56 51.53
N VAL A 532 0.01 25.44 50.60
CA VAL A 532 0.08 24.56 49.42
C VAL A 532 1.38 24.83 48.65
N GLY A 533 1.80 26.07 48.52
CA GLY A 533 3.06 26.42 47.85
C GLY A 533 4.34 25.82 48.47
N LYS A 534 4.31 25.47 49.79
CA LYS A 534 5.43 24.76 50.47
C LYS A 534 5.30 23.22 50.38
N LEU A 535 4.10 22.72 50.14
CA LEU A 535 3.79 21.28 50.10
C LEU A 535 3.76 20.74 48.66
N MET A 536 3.61 21.60 47.68
CA MET A 536 3.59 21.19 46.27
C MET A 536 4.95 20.73 45.78
N THR A 537 4.94 19.84 44.81
CA THR A 537 6.09 19.36 44.07
C THR A 537 5.91 19.64 42.59
N SER A 538 7.00 19.66 41.84
CA SER A 538 6.92 19.76 40.38
C SER A 538 6.30 18.48 39.80
N ALA A 539 5.42 18.64 38.82
CA ALA A 539 4.89 17.46 38.11
C ALA A 539 6.03 16.70 37.42
N PRO A 540 6.01 15.34 37.47
CA PRO A 540 7.05 14.51 36.83
C PRO A 540 7.26 14.80 35.36
N ALA A 541 6.18 15.10 34.64
CA ALA A 541 6.14 15.65 33.28
C ALA A 541 4.80 16.36 33.06
N ARG A 542 4.72 17.13 31.98
CA ARG A 542 3.48 17.75 31.49
C ARG A 542 3.16 17.16 30.13
N LEU A 543 1.89 16.89 29.86
CA LEU A 543 1.38 16.48 28.56
C LEU A 543 0.70 17.69 27.93
N TYR A 544 0.82 17.81 26.62
CA TYR A 544 0.12 18.84 25.86
C TYR A 544 -1.13 18.23 25.20
N ASP A 545 -2.18 18.98 25.06
CA ASP A 545 -3.43 18.57 24.41
C ASP A 545 -3.23 18.11 22.94
N THR A 546 -2.14 18.59 22.31
CA THR A 546 -1.70 18.24 20.94
C THR A 546 -0.82 16.99 20.87
N ASP A 547 -0.40 16.41 22.00
CA ASP A 547 0.47 15.24 22.03
C ASP A 547 -0.24 13.99 21.45
N SER A 548 0.50 13.19 20.68
CA SER A 548 0.02 11.90 20.21
C SER A 548 -0.02 10.88 21.37
N MET A 549 -0.97 9.93 21.33
CA MET A 549 -1.04 8.89 22.36
C MET A 549 0.22 8.03 22.45
N GLU A 550 0.99 7.89 21.38
CA GLU A 550 2.29 7.24 21.41
C GLU A 550 3.30 8.03 22.26
N GLN A 551 3.30 9.35 22.13
CA GLN A 551 4.15 10.24 22.92
C GLN A 551 3.73 10.26 24.39
N VAL A 552 2.43 10.28 24.66
CA VAL A 552 1.85 10.15 25.99
C VAL A 552 2.32 8.87 26.68
N MET A 553 2.23 7.72 26.00
CA MET A 553 2.68 6.43 26.54
C MET A 553 4.18 6.43 26.84
N ARG A 554 5.01 6.96 25.95
CA ARG A 554 6.46 7.11 26.22
C ARG A 554 6.72 7.95 27.45
N THR A 555 6.04 9.09 27.61
CA THR A 555 6.18 9.94 28.81
C THR A 555 5.80 9.22 30.08
N PHE A 556 4.74 8.38 30.05
CA PHE A 556 4.39 7.52 31.19
C PHE A 556 5.45 6.45 31.49
N ASP A 557 6.07 5.90 30.45
CA ASP A 557 7.12 4.88 30.62
C ASP A 557 8.41 5.48 31.15
N ASP A 558 8.77 6.68 30.74
CA ASP A 558 9.97 7.40 31.19
C ASP A 558 9.82 7.89 32.63
N THR A 559 8.65 8.44 32.97
CA THR A 559 8.41 9.03 34.31
C THR A 559 7.99 8.04 35.36
N LYS A 560 7.49 6.84 34.96
CA LYS A 560 6.84 5.84 35.83
C LYS A 560 5.65 6.39 36.65
N ALA A 561 5.15 7.56 36.30
CA ALA A 561 4.02 8.19 36.96
C ALA A 561 2.71 7.41 36.71
N TRP A 562 1.74 7.55 37.61
CA TRP A 562 0.39 6.99 37.44
C TRP A 562 -0.57 7.99 36.81
N ASN A 563 -0.37 9.29 37.08
CA ASN A 563 -1.14 10.40 36.57
C ASN A 563 -0.19 11.49 36.08
N LEU A 564 -0.50 12.09 34.95
CA LEU A 564 0.22 13.23 34.40
C LEU A 564 -0.75 14.35 34.05
N PRO A 565 -0.42 15.61 34.41
CA PRO A 565 -1.25 16.76 34.07
C PRO A 565 -1.17 17.08 32.59
N VAL A 566 -2.31 17.52 32.04
CA VAL A 566 -2.45 17.99 30.67
C VAL A 566 -2.59 19.52 30.70
N VAL A 567 -1.84 20.18 29.84
CA VAL A 567 -1.86 21.63 29.69
C VAL A 567 -2.04 22.01 28.21
N ASP A 568 -2.50 23.24 27.97
CA ASP A 568 -2.50 23.83 26.63
C ASP A 568 -1.14 24.46 26.28
N ALA A 569 -1.05 25.09 25.10
CA ALA A 569 0.17 25.77 24.64
C ALA A 569 0.64 26.93 25.57
N GLU A 570 -0.26 27.49 26.39
CA GLU A 570 -0.02 28.55 27.36
C GLU A 570 0.24 28.02 28.78
N ASN A 571 0.41 26.69 28.94
CA ASN A 571 0.57 25.97 30.19
C ASN A 571 -0.63 26.09 31.15
N LYS A 572 -1.81 26.42 30.65
CA LYS A 572 -3.04 26.36 31.46
C LYS A 572 -3.46 24.90 31.68
N TYR A 573 -3.91 24.61 32.87
CA TYR A 573 -4.32 23.27 33.26
C TYR A 573 -5.66 22.87 32.61
N LEU A 574 -5.69 21.72 31.94
CA LEU A 574 -6.87 21.16 31.26
C LEU A 574 -7.43 19.94 31.94
N GLY A 575 -6.63 19.18 32.68
CA GLY A 575 -7.02 17.94 33.34
C GLY A 575 -5.83 17.02 33.62
N PHE A 576 -6.12 15.78 33.97
CA PHE A 576 -5.10 14.73 34.11
C PHE A 576 -5.38 13.59 33.13
N VAL A 577 -4.33 12.88 32.74
CA VAL A 577 -4.42 11.57 32.12
C VAL A 577 -3.87 10.56 33.11
N SER A 578 -4.62 9.46 33.34
CA SER A 578 -4.19 8.33 34.16
C SER A 578 -3.87 7.10 33.32
N LYS A 579 -2.92 6.25 33.77
CA LYS A 579 -2.65 4.96 33.13
C LYS A 579 -3.91 4.10 33.07
N SER A 580 -4.75 4.14 34.08
CA SER A 580 -6.01 3.40 34.14
C SER A 580 -7.00 3.87 33.08
N LYS A 581 -7.12 5.20 32.87
CA LYS A 581 -8.02 5.75 31.85
C LYS A 581 -7.54 5.41 30.45
N ILE A 582 -6.22 5.52 30.19
CA ILE A 582 -5.63 5.07 28.92
C ILE A 582 -5.94 3.59 28.69
N PHE A 583 -5.72 2.73 29.70
CA PHE A 583 -5.94 1.30 29.59
C PHE A 583 -7.43 0.97 29.31
N ASN A 584 -8.36 1.63 29.99
CA ASN A 584 -9.79 1.44 29.77
C ASN A 584 -10.19 1.89 28.36
N SER A 585 -9.77 3.07 27.93
CA SER A 585 -10.03 3.56 26.56
C SER A 585 -9.35 2.68 25.51
N TYR A 586 -8.13 2.19 25.77
CA TYR A 586 -7.45 1.21 24.92
C TYR A 586 -8.27 -0.07 24.81
N ARG A 587 -8.80 -0.59 25.94
CA ARG A 587 -9.62 -1.79 25.97
C ARG A 587 -10.96 -1.60 25.25
N GLU A 588 -11.61 -0.43 25.40
CA GLU A 588 -12.84 -0.09 24.67
C GLU A 588 -12.58 -0.09 23.16
N VAL A 589 -11.49 0.55 22.70
CA VAL A 589 -11.10 0.54 21.29
C VAL A 589 -10.73 -0.89 20.85
N LEU A 590 -10.02 -1.65 21.69
CA LEU A 590 -9.64 -3.04 21.39
C LEU A 590 -10.86 -3.97 21.28
N VAL A 591 -11.85 -3.84 22.17
CA VAL A 591 -13.10 -4.61 22.15
C VAL A 591 -13.86 -4.31 20.86
N HIS A 592 -13.99 -3.05 20.46
CA HIS A 592 -14.55 -2.68 19.17
C HIS A 592 -13.75 -3.18 17.96
N PHE A 593 -12.47 -3.52 18.16
CA PHE A 593 -11.62 -4.15 17.14
C PHE A 593 -11.59 -5.68 17.20
N SER A 594 -12.02 -6.30 18.31
CA SER A 594 -11.89 -7.75 18.53
C SER A 594 -13.21 -8.50 18.70
N GLU A 595 -14.34 -7.80 18.87
CA GLU A 595 -15.67 -8.42 18.91
C GLU A 595 -16.26 -8.51 17.50
N ASP A 596 -15.67 -9.43 16.68
CA ASP A 596 -16.40 -10.14 15.61
C ASP A 596 -15.57 -11.33 15.08
#